data_8be98383e77c84f60f82def68819758d
#
_entry.id   8be98383e77c84f60f82def68819758d
#
_cell.length_a   1.000
_cell.length_b   1.000
_cell.length_c   1.000
_cell.angle_alpha   90.00
_cell.angle_beta   90.00
_cell.angle_gamma   90.00
#
_symmetry.space_group_name_H-M   'P 1'
#
loop_
_entity.id
_entity.type
_entity.pdbx_description
1 polymer ?
#
loop_
_entity_poly.entity_id
_entity_poly.type
_entity_poly.pdbx_seq_one_letter_code
_entity_poly.pdbx_strand_id
1 'polypeptide(L)'
;MCIRDRNNSTTTTANISQKSLTASYTAENKVYDRNNTATVAGELSGVISGDQVSLSNASAVFSNKNVANNKTVTVSGLSISGTSSSNYALQNSIATTTANISPKSLIASFEASNKVYDRNTSAVVTHSINGVIDGDIISLENITANFSDKRAGNNKTVTVTSNISGADVSNYQLSNTTEL
;
A
#
# COMPACT_ATOMS: atom_id res chain seq x y z
N MET A 1 -65.48 54.99 5.77
CA MET A 1 -64.11 55.40 5.49
C MET A 1 -63.27 54.06 5.40
N CYS A 2 -63.12 53.60 4.14
CA CYS A 2 -62.33 52.34 3.92
C CYS A 2 -60.88 52.72 3.87
N ILE A 3 -60.13 52.30 4.88
CA ILE A 3 -58.63 52.30 4.86
C ILE A 3 -58.22 51.19 3.90
N ARG A 4 -57.80 51.59 2.67
CA ARG A 4 -57.07 50.62 1.80
C ARG A 4 -55.69 50.49 2.34
N ASP A 5 -55.47 49.39 2.96
CA ASP A 5 -54.07 48.86 3.29
C ASP A 5 -53.35 48.72 1.95
N ARG A 6 -52.45 49.64 1.63
CA ARG A 6 -51.54 49.55 0.47
C ARG A 6 -50.29 48.84 0.96
N ASN A 7 -50.32 47.56 0.83
CA ASN A 7 -49.10 46.74 1.01
C ASN A 7 -48.06 47.14 -0.08
N ASN A 8 -47.13 48.01 0.27
CA ASN A 8 -46.13 48.51 -0.66
C ASN A 8 -44.88 47.51 -0.56
N SER A 9 -44.81 46.54 -1.47
CA SER A 9 -43.68 45.64 -1.59
C SER A 9 -42.55 46.34 -2.36
N THR A 10 -41.40 46.50 -1.73
CA THR A 10 -40.15 46.94 -2.39
C THR A 10 -39.22 45.77 -2.53
N THR A 11 -38.49 45.64 -3.65
CA THR A 11 -37.50 44.61 -3.94
C THR A 11 -36.10 45.20 -3.87
N THR A 12 -35.18 44.42 -3.32
CA THR A 12 -33.74 44.69 -3.38
C THR A 12 -33.01 43.41 -3.82
N THR A 13 -31.74 43.50 -4.18
CA THR A 13 -30.93 42.39 -4.62
C THR A 13 -29.78 42.15 -3.64
N ALA A 14 -29.45 40.87 -3.41
CA ALA A 14 -28.28 40.43 -2.64
C ALA A 14 -27.71 39.14 -3.26
N ASN A 15 -26.44 38.86 -2.99
CA ASN A 15 -25.75 37.67 -3.48
C ASN A 15 -25.72 36.57 -2.40
N ILE A 16 -25.84 35.32 -2.84
CA ILE A 16 -25.55 34.13 -2.01
C ILE A 16 -24.32 33.50 -2.62
N SER A 17 -23.21 33.43 -1.86
CA SER A 17 -21.96 32.81 -2.30
C SER A 17 -21.94 31.33 -1.94
N GLN A 18 -21.18 30.55 -2.72
CA GLN A 18 -20.92 29.13 -2.43
C GLN A 18 -20.25 28.96 -1.08
N LYS A 19 -20.65 27.92 -0.36
CA LYS A 19 -20.01 27.51 0.89
C LYS A 19 -18.74 26.70 0.61
N SER A 20 -17.65 27.05 1.27
CA SER A 20 -16.38 26.34 1.14
C SER A 20 -16.42 24.95 1.76
N LEU A 21 -15.91 23.94 1.04
CA LEU A 21 -15.66 22.59 1.52
C LEU A 21 -14.17 22.28 1.46
N THR A 22 -13.71 21.47 2.41
CA THR A 22 -12.34 20.93 2.41
C THR A 22 -12.42 19.40 2.34
N ALA A 23 -11.65 18.81 1.41
CA ALA A 23 -11.50 17.38 1.31
C ALA A 23 -10.26 16.92 2.08
N SER A 24 -10.39 15.86 2.86
CA SER A 24 -9.31 15.13 3.50
C SER A 24 -9.34 13.66 3.12
N TYR A 25 -8.21 12.97 3.22
CA TYR A 25 -8.08 11.58 2.84
C TYR A 25 -7.26 10.80 3.86
N THR A 26 -7.65 9.55 4.06
CA THR A 26 -6.84 8.52 4.68
C THR A 26 -6.39 7.52 3.63
N ALA A 27 -5.18 6.97 3.75
CA ALA A 27 -4.66 5.96 2.83
C ALA A 27 -4.42 4.63 3.56
N GLU A 28 -4.68 3.53 2.87
CA GLU A 28 -4.44 2.19 3.36
C GLU A 28 -2.96 1.81 3.19
N ASN A 29 -2.42 1.05 4.16
CA ASN A 29 -1.13 0.39 4.01
C ASN A 29 -1.24 -0.73 2.97
N LYS A 30 -0.15 -1.01 2.27
CA LYS A 30 -0.09 -2.13 1.33
C LYS A 30 1.19 -2.93 1.46
N VAL A 31 1.20 -4.14 0.95
CA VAL A 31 2.40 -4.93 0.70
C VAL A 31 2.98 -4.53 -0.65
N TYR A 32 4.30 -4.56 -0.80
CA TYR A 32 4.97 -4.27 -2.06
C TYR A 32 4.41 -5.11 -3.21
N ASP A 33 4.03 -4.43 -4.28
CA ASP A 33 3.40 -4.99 -5.49
C ASP A 33 3.99 -4.41 -6.79
N ARG A 34 5.12 -3.72 -6.67
CA ARG A 34 5.84 -3.06 -7.77
C ARG A 34 5.16 -1.84 -8.39
N ASN A 35 3.98 -1.44 -7.92
CA ASN A 35 3.30 -0.21 -8.36
C ASN A 35 3.20 0.83 -7.22
N ASN A 36 2.87 2.05 -7.55
CA ASN A 36 2.71 3.15 -6.59
C ASN A 36 1.26 3.60 -6.40
N THR A 37 0.26 2.87 -6.90
CA THR A 37 -1.14 3.19 -6.66
C THR A 37 -1.50 3.01 -5.18
N ALA A 38 -2.36 3.89 -4.67
CA ALA A 38 -2.85 3.86 -3.30
C ALA A 38 -4.37 3.72 -3.25
N THR A 39 -4.86 2.97 -2.27
CA THR A 39 -6.28 2.94 -1.89
C THR A 39 -6.51 4.02 -0.85
N VAL A 40 -7.51 4.87 -1.06
CA VAL A 40 -7.81 6.00 -0.17
C VAL A 40 -9.30 6.09 0.13
N ALA A 41 -9.63 6.57 1.33
CA ALA A 41 -10.96 6.99 1.71
C ALA A 41 -10.98 8.51 1.92
N GLY A 42 -11.91 9.20 1.27
CA GLY A 42 -12.04 10.65 1.33
C GLY A 42 -13.22 11.11 2.16
N GLU A 43 -13.06 12.23 2.86
CA GLU A 43 -14.09 12.88 3.64
C GLU A 43 -14.21 14.36 3.25
N LEU A 44 -15.46 14.89 3.25
CA LEU A 44 -15.76 16.31 3.07
C LEU A 44 -16.11 16.95 4.41
N SER A 45 -15.44 18.05 4.72
CA SER A 45 -15.80 18.91 5.85
C SER A 45 -16.58 20.14 5.36
N GLY A 46 -17.67 20.49 6.07
CA GLY A 46 -18.44 21.68 5.85
C GLY A 46 -19.78 21.49 5.10
N VAL A 47 -20.13 20.27 4.70
CA VAL A 47 -21.44 19.97 4.09
C VAL A 47 -22.56 20.22 5.12
N ILE A 48 -23.63 20.90 4.71
CA ILE A 48 -24.81 21.15 5.54
C ILE A 48 -25.65 19.88 5.61
N SER A 49 -26.13 19.57 6.80
CA SER A 49 -26.96 18.36 7.02
C SER A 49 -28.20 18.39 6.12
N GLY A 50 -28.42 17.29 5.40
CA GLY A 50 -29.51 17.14 4.43
C GLY A 50 -29.10 17.39 2.97
N ASP A 51 -27.95 18.06 2.72
CA ASP A 51 -27.45 18.25 1.37
C ASP A 51 -26.77 17.01 0.81
N GLN A 52 -26.99 16.77 -0.48
CA GLN A 52 -26.37 15.65 -1.21
C GLN A 52 -25.13 16.14 -1.97
N VAL A 53 -23.97 15.92 -1.38
CA VAL A 53 -22.66 16.24 -1.97
C VAL A 53 -21.73 15.03 -1.79
N SER A 54 -21.14 14.57 -2.89
CA SER A 54 -20.20 13.45 -2.94
C SER A 54 -18.83 13.93 -3.38
N LEU A 55 -17.77 13.35 -2.78
CA LEU A 55 -16.37 13.59 -3.13
C LEU A 55 -15.87 12.50 -4.05
N SER A 56 -15.09 12.87 -5.07
CA SER A 56 -14.36 11.94 -5.93
C SER A 56 -12.93 12.44 -6.20
N ASN A 57 -12.06 11.53 -6.61
CA ASN A 57 -10.69 11.82 -7.00
C ASN A 57 -10.33 11.05 -8.29
N ALA A 58 -9.41 11.59 -9.08
CA ALA A 58 -8.93 10.96 -10.30
C ALA A 58 -7.76 9.99 -10.04
N SER A 59 -6.91 10.29 -9.06
CA SER A 59 -5.70 9.51 -8.78
C SER A 59 -5.31 9.60 -7.30
N ALA A 60 -4.77 8.50 -6.78
CA ALA A 60 -4.09 8.44 -5.49
C ALA A 60 -2.83 7.59 -5.64
N VAL A 61 -1.65 8.17 -5.34
CA VAL A 61 -0.37 7.51 -5.56
C VAL A 61 0.61 7.77 -4.42
N PHE A 62 1.37 6.73 -4.07
CA PHE A 62 2.56 6.85 -3.23
C PHE A 62 3.67 7.61 -3.97
N SER A 63 4.56 8.26 -3.23
CA SER A 63 5.72 8.98 -3.77
C SER A 63 6.63 8.12 -4.66
N ASN A 64 6.73 6.82 -4.39
CA ASN A 64 7.34 5.78 -5.23
C ASN A 64 6.86 4.39 -4.79
N LYS A 65 7.23 3.33 -5.53
CA LYS A 65 6.81 1.95 -5.28
C LYS A 65 7.53 1.24 -4.11
N ASN A 66 8.68 1.77 -3.64
CA ASN A 66 9.57 1.06 -2.71
C ASN A 66 9.02 0.99 -1.29
N VAL A 67 9.41 -0.05 -0.58
CA VAL A 67 9.10 -0.26 0.84
C VAL A 67 9.60 0.91 1.69
N ALA A 68 8.73 1.48 2.49
CA ALA A 68 9.04 2.43 3.56
C ALA A 68 7.80 2.70 4.43
N ASN A 69 8.03 3.22 5.63
CA ASN A 69 6.97 3.72 6.51
C ASN A 69 6.69 5.20 6.24
N ASN A 70 5.46 5.63 6.56
CA ASN A 70 5.02 7.02 6.49
C ASN A 70 5.28 7.67 5.12
N LYS A 71 5.09 6.91 4.05
CA LYS A 71 5.26 7.41 2.68
C LYS A 71 4.13 8.38 2.35
N THR A 72 4.49 9.50 1.74
CA THR A 72 3.50 10.44 1.23
C THR A 72 2.65 9.77 0.14
N VAL A 73 1.34 9.90 0.29
CA VAL A 73 0.33 9.59 -0.72
C VAL A 73 -0.27 10.92 -1.20
N THR A 74 -0.19 11.17 -2.49
CA THR A 74 -0.79 12.33 -3.13
C THR A 74 -2.09 11.93 -3.80
N VAL A 75 -3.17 12.61 -3.45
CA VAL A 75 -4.50 12.45 -4.04
C VAL A 75 -4.79 13.67 -4.89
N SER A 76 -5.12 13.48 -6.15
CA SER A 76 -5.30 14.56 -7.11
C SER A 76 -6.59 14.41 -7.94
N GLY A 77 -6.97 15.46 -8.63
CA GLY A 77 -8.20 15.52 -9.42
C GLY A 77 -9.44 15.46 -8.53
N LEU A 78 -9.40 16.14 -7.38
CA LEU A 78 -10.50 16.17 -6.44
C LEU A 78 -11.67 16.95 -7.04
N SER A 79 -12.86 16.39 -6.94
CA SER A 79 -14.09 17.01 -7.42
C SER A 79 -15.27 16.67 -6.52
N ILE A 80 -16.30 17.52 -6.55
CA ILE A 80 -17.55 17.29 -5.85
C ILE A 80 -18.69 17.15 -6.85
N SER A 81 -19.66 16.31 -6.53
CA SER A 81 -20.85 16.06 -7.32
C SER A 81 -22.08 15.89 -6.40
N GLY A 82 -23.27 15.77 -6.98
CA GLY A 82 -24.51 15.60 -6.24
C GLY A 82 -25.48 16.78 -6.46
N THR A 83 -26.74 16.61 -6.07
CA THR A 83 -27.80 17.56 -6.36
C THR A 83 -27.60 18.93 -5.71
N SER A 84 -26.87 18.97 -4.57
CA SER A 84 -26.58 20.23 -3.85
C SER A 84 -25.18 20.79 -4.16
N SER A 85 -24.37 20.12 -5.03
CA SER A 85 -22.95 20.46 -5.25
C SER A 85 -22.72 21.87 -5.79
N SER A 86 -23.68 22.43 -6.54
CA SER A 86 -23.60 23.79 -7.07
C SER A 86 -23.58 24.89 -6.00
N ASN A 87 -24.01 24.57 -4.76
CA ASN A 87 -24.01 25.50 -3.64
C ASN A 87 -22.65 25.53 -2.89
N TYR A 88 -21.69 24.72 -3.33
CA TYR A 88 -20.42 24.54 -2.66
C TYR A 88 -19.23 24.77 -3.58
N ALA A 89 -18.11 25.16 -2.99
CA ALA A 89 -16.81 25.29 -3.66
C ALA A 89 -15.75 24.47 -2.91
N LEU A 90 -15.14 23.52 -3.59
CA LEU A 90 -14.02 22.75 -3.02
C LEU A 90 -12.76 23.62 -2.98
N GLN A 91 -12.15 23.74 -1.80
CA GLN A 91 -11.00 24.64 -1.58
C GLN A 91 -9.67 24.04 -2.01
N ASN A 92 -9.57 22.72 -2.07
CA ASN A 92 -8.34 22.02 -2.44
C ASN A 92 -8.58 21.09 -3.64
N SER A 93 -7.70 21.16 -4.62
CA SER A 93 -7.67 20.27 -5.79
C SER A 93 -6.72 19.08 -5.61
N ILE A 94 -5.91 19.13 -4.56
CA ILE A 94 -4.94 18.09 -4.16
C ILE A 94 -5.02 17.94 -2.64
N ALA A 95 -4.89 16.71 -2.17
CA ALA A 95 -4.70 16.37 -0.75
C ALA A 95 -3.51 15.44 -0.59
N THR A 96 -2.88 15.46 0.58
CA THR A 96 -1.79 14.54 0.93
C THR A 96 -2.11 13.84 2.24
N THR A 97 -1.71 12.57 2.31
CA THR A 97 -1.76 11.75 3.52
C THR A 97 -0.55 10.84 3.56
N THR A 98 -0.45 9.95 4.52
CA THR A 98 0.66 8.98 4.61
C THR A 98 0.14 7.57 4.83
N ALA A 99 0.87 6.58 4.28
CA ALA A 99 0.65 5.17 4.53
C ALA A 99 1.98 4.40 4.36
N ASN A 100 1.98 3.11 4.72
CA ASN A 100 3.17 2.27 4.65
C ASN A 100 3.11 1.34 3.43
N ILE A 101 4.28 1.08 2.83
CA ILE A 101 4.49 -0.07 1.97
C ILE A 101 5.40 -1.03 2.72
N SER A 102 4.87 -2.22 3.06
CA SER A 102 5.60 -3.28 3.77
C SER A 102 6.30 -4.23 2.80
N PRO A 103 7.39 -4.91 3.21
CA PRO A 103 8.08 -5.88 2.36
C PRO A 103 7.17 -7.03 1.95
N LYS A 104 7.38 -7.53 0.72
CA LYS A 104 6.75 -8.76 0.26
C LYS A 104 7.52 -9.96 0.78
N SER A 105 6.82 -10.93 1.38
CA SER A 105 7.40 -12.16 1.88
C SER A 105 7.77 -13.10 0.73
N LEU A 106 8.97 -13.68 0.81
CA LEU A 106 9.49 -14.72 -0.07
C LEU A 106 9.64 -16.03 0.69
N ILE A 107 9.45 -17.14 -0.01
CA ILE A 107 9.66 -18.50 0.51
C ILE A 107 10.84 -19.12 -0.23
N ALA A 108 11.90 -19.48 0.50
CA ALA A 108 12.99 -20.28 -0.01
C ALA A 108 12.72 -21.76 0.29
N SER A 109 12.95 -22.62 -0.69
CA SER A 109 12.84 -24.07 -0.56
C SER A 109 14.18 -24.72 -0.91
N PHE A 110 14.56 -25.75 -0.15
CA PHE A 110 15.83 -26.47 -0.31
C PHE A 110 15.59 -27.97 -0.35
N GLU A 111 16.37 -28.68 -1.17
CA GLU A 111 16.40 -30.13 -1.21
C GLU A 111 17.84 -30.60 -1.03
N ALA A 112 18.09 -31.44 -0.02
CA ALA A 112 19.41 -31.95 0.28
C ALA A 112 19.68 -33.26 -0.46
N SER A 113 20.88 -33.39 -1.02
CA SER A 113 21.35 -34.61 -1.66
C SER A 113 21.93 -35.58 -0.66
N ASN A 114 21.71 -36.88 -0.89
CA ASN A 114 22.44 -37.93 -0.16
C ASN A 114 23.94 -37.88 -0.46
N LYS A 115 24.76 -38.25 0.51
CA LYS A 115 26.20 -38.36 0.30
C LYS A 115 26.79 -39.64 0.90
N VAL A 116 27.96 -40.04 0.42
CA VAL A 116 28.77 -41.08 1.03
C VAL A 116 29.58 -40.48 2.19
N TYR A 117 29.80 -41.24 3.24
CA TYR A 117 30.59 -40.84 4.41
C TYR A 117 32.00 -40.34 4.02
N ASP A 118 32.31 -39.10 4.41
CA ASP A 118 33.53 -38.37 4.06
C ASP A 118 34.17 -37.63 5.25
N ARG A 119 33.74 -37.93 6.49
CA ARG A 119 34.17 -37.32 7.76
C ARG A 119 33.77 -35.88 7.99
N ASN A 120 32.97 -35.26 7.12
CA ASN A 120 32.48 -33.88 7.30
C ASN A 120 30.92 -33.79 7.35
N THR A 121 30.39 -32.65 7.71
CA THR A 121 28.96 -32.39 7.82
C THR A 121 28.39 -31.60 6.63
N SER A 122 29.23 -31.12 5.70
CA SER A 122 28.74 -30.33 4.58
C SER A 122 27.71 -31.08 3.74
N ALA A 123 26.64 -30.43 3.36
CA ALA A 123 25.60 -30.98 2.50
C ALA A 123 25.54 -30.19 1.17
N VAL A 124 25.20 -30.89 0.11
CA VAL A 124 24.85 -30.28 -1.18
C VAL A 124 23.35 -30.11 -1.22
N VAL A 125 22.87 -28.91 -1.55
CA VAL A 125 21.44 -28.57 -1.67
C VAL A 125 21.15 -27.96 -3.00
N THR A 126 19.99 -28.28 -3.57
CA THR A 126 19.33 -27.48 -4.61
C THR A 126 18.37 -26.51 -3.94
N HIS A 127 18.07 -25.40 -4.58
CA HIS A 127 17.22 -24.36 -3.98
C HIS A 127 16.31 -23.70 -5.02
N SER A 128 15.20 -23.16 -4.54
CA SER A 128 14.30 -22.28 -5.30
C SER A 128 13.80 -21.15 -4.40
N ILE A 129 13.31 -20.07 -5.01
CA ILE A 129 12.71 -18.95 -4.32
C ILE A 129 11.36 -18.65 -4.98
N ASN A 130 10.32 -18.53 -4.16
CA ASN A 130 8.95 -18.22 -4.60
C ASN A 130 8.48 -16.88 -4.03
N GLY A 131 7.62 -16.19 -4.81
CA GLY A 131 6.99 -14.92 -4.41
C GLY A 131 7.66 -13.67 -4.99
N VAL A 132 8.74 -13.81 -5.74
CA VAL A 132 9.34 -12.68 -6.49
C VAL A 132 8.36 -12.21 -7.55
N ILE A 133 8.18 -10.89 -7.65
CA ILE A 133 7.32 -10.28 -8.67
C ILE A 133 8.09 -10.24 -9.99
N ASP A 134 7.42 -10.57 -11.07
CA ASP A 134 8.03 -10.57 -12.41
C ASP A 134 8.68 -9.23 -12.74
N GLY A 135 9.93 -9.31 -13.22
CA GLY A 135 10.79 -8.17 -13.54
C GLY A 135 11.56 -7.57 -12.35
N ASP A 136 11.45 -8.11 -11.12
CA ASP A 136 12.34 -7.79 -10.01
C ASP A 136 13.52 -8.79 -9.96
N ILE A 137 14.68 -8.32 -9.49
CA ILE A 137 15.91 -9.11 -9.44
C ILE A 137 16.20 -9.48 -8.00
N ILE A 138 15.94 -10.76 -7.66
CA ILE A 138 16.19 -11.36 -6.34
C ILE A 138 16.86 -12.73 -6.55
N SER A 139 17.89 -13.01 -5.76
CA SER A 139 18.58 -14.29 -5.69
C SER A 139 18.81 -14.72 -4.24
N LEU A 140 19.01 -16.05 -4.02
CA LEU A 140 19.52 -16.59 -2.76
C LEU A 140 21.06 -16.59 -2.81
N GLU A 141 21.67 -16.11 -1.73
CA GLU A 141 23.12 -16.07 -1.58
C GLU A 141 23.57 -16.60 -0.21
N ASN A 142 24.88 -16.82 -0.08
CA ASN A 142 25.52 -17.31 1.16
C ASN A 142 24.85 -18.58 1.70
N ILE A 143 24.47 -19.49 0.79
CA ILE A 143 23.83 -20.74 1.17
C ILE A 143 24.86 -21.63 1.83
N THR A 144 24.62 -21.98 3.09
CA THR A 144 25.37 -23.01 3.79
C THR A 144 24.44 -24.13 4.24
N ALA A 145 24.85 -25.38 4.08
CA ALA A 145 24.02 -26.52 4.41
C ALA A 145 24.88 -27.57 5.15
N ASN A 146 24.39 -28.04 6.29
CA ASN A 146 25.12 -29.00 7.13
C ASN A 146 24.18 -30.06 7.67
N PHE A 147 24.62 -31.33 7.58
CA PHE A 147 24.02 -32.43 8.31
C PHE A 147 24.16 -32.23 9.81
N SER A 148 23.23 -32.75 10.59
CA SER A 148 23.23 -32.68 12.06
C SER A 148 24.49 -33.28 12.72
N ASP A 149 25.07 -34.30 12.10
CA ASP A 149 26.38 -34.87 12.44
C ASP A 149 26.98 -35.60 11.24
N LYS A 150 28.25 -36.01 11.34
CA LYS A 150 29.02 -36.68 10.28
C LYS A 150 28.83 -38.19 10.18
N ARG A 151 28.09 -38.85 11.09
CA ARG A 151 27.95 -40.30 11.12
C ARG A 151 27.01 -40.79 10.02
N ALA A 152 27.25 -41.98 9.48
CA ALA A 152 26.34 -42.65 8.57
C ALA A 152 24.99 -42.93 9.25
N GLY A 153 23.88 -42.67 8.56
CA GLY A 153 22.50 -42.85 9.06
C GLY A 153 21.49 -42.38 8.02
N ASN A 154 20.24 -42.80 8.20
CA ASN A 154 19.12 -42.41 7.35
C ASN A 154 18.35 -41.22 7.97
N ASN A 155 17.64 -40.46 7.13
CA ASN A 155 16.75 -39.34 7.53
C ASN A 155 17.43 -38.32 8.47
N LYS A 156 18.67 -37.96 8.15
CA LYS A 156 19.40 -36.97 8.93
C LYS A 156 18.93 -35.56 8.57
N THR A 157 18.70 -34.75 9.57
CA THR A 157 18.39 -33.34 9.39
C THR A 157 19.57 -32.61 8.75
N VAL A 158 19.26 -31.77 7.75
CA VAL A 158 20.19 -30.82 7.15
C VAL A 158 19.69 -29.40 7.48
N THR A 159 20.52 -28.66 8.21
CA THR A 159 20.23 -27.23 8.48
C THR A 159 20.81 -26.40 7.36
N VAL A 160 19.98 -25.55 6.77
CA VAL A 160 20.36 -24.62 5.68
C VAL A 160 20.20 -23.19 6.16
N THR A 161 21.20 -22.35 5.88
CA THR A 161 21.12 -20.90 6.05
C THR A 161 21.35 -20.20 4.73
N SER A 162 20.65 -19.10 4.48
CA SER A 162 20.77 -18.30 3.25
C SER A 162 20.35 -16.87 3.51
N ASN A 163 20.77 -15.97 2.61
CA ASN A 163 20.29 -14.58 2.53
C ASN A 163 19.69 -14.33 1.16
N ILE A 164 18.86 -13.30 1.06
CA ILE A 164 18.44 -12.77 -0.24
C ILE A 164 19.33 -11.60 -0.66
N SER A 165 19.55 -11.46 -1.96
CA SER A 165 20.33 -10.40 -2.60
C SER A 165 19.64 -9.99 -3.90
N GLY A 166 20.08 -8.89 -4.50
CA GLY A 166 19.57 -8.38 -5.77
C GLY A 166 19.21 -6.91 -5.73
N ALA A 167 18.95 -6.33 -6.89
CA ALA A 167 18.67 -4.90 -7.02
C ALA A 167 17.42 -4.44 -6.27
N ASP A 168 16.43 -5.34 -6.11
CA ASP A 168 15.14 -5.04 -5.49
C ASP A 168 15.01 -5.61 -4.06
N VAL A 169 16.12 -6.09 -3.46
CA VAL A 169 16.12 -6.81 -2.18
C VAL A 169 15.47 -6.02 -1.02
N SER A 170 15.57 -4.71 -1.01
CA SER A 170 14.97 -3.83 0.01
C SER A 170 13.44 -3.90 0.06
N ASN A 171 12.81 -4.42 -0.99
CA ASN A 171 11.36 -4.56 -1.09
C ASN A 171 10.84 -5.94 -0.65
N TYR A 172 11.73 -6.83 -0.21
CA TYR A 172 11.42 -8.21 0.12
C TYR A 172 11.98 -8.63 1.47
N GLN A 173 11.39 -9.69 2.03
CA GLN A 173 11.89 -10.38 3.21
C GLN A 173 11.69 -11.88 3.06
N LEU A 174 12.63 -12.69 3.56
CA LEU A 174 12.40 -14.13 3.71
C LEU A 174 11.46 -14.37 4.89
N SER A 175 10.38 -15.12 4.67
CA SER A 175 9.38 -15.40 5.72
C SER A 175 9.68 -16.69 6.48
N ASN A 176 10.40 -17.66 5.87
CA ASN A 176 10.84 -18.89 6.53
C ASN A 176 12.01 -19.52 5.79
N THR A 177 13.00 -20.01 6.52
CA THR A 177 13.80 -21.16 6.13
C THR A 177 13.02 -22.39 6.58
N THR A 178 12.41 -23.14 5.67
CA THR A 178 11.76 -24.40 6.04
C THR A 178 12.86 -25.39 6.41
N GLU A 179 12.93 -25.74 7.70
CA GLU A 179 13.63 -26.95 8.12
C GLU A 179 12.81 -28.16 7.62
N LEU A 180 13.42 -29.01 6.83
CA LEU A 180 12.90 -30.33 6.47
C LEU A 180 13.51 -31.39 7.36
#